data_3e91a825812f92a86c6a77c51a7e0b5c
#
_entry.id   3e91a825812f92a86c6a77c51a7e0b5c
#
_cell.length_a   1.000
_cell.length_b   1.000
_cell.length_c   1.000
_cell.angle_alpha   90.00
_cell.angle_beta   90.00
_cell.angle_gamma   90.00
#
_symmetry.space_group_name_H-M   'P 1'
#
loop_
_entity.id
_entity.type
_entity.pdbx_description
1 polymer ?
#
loop_
_entity_poly.entity_id
_entity_poly.type
_entity_poly.pdbx_seq_one_letter_code
_entity_poly.pdbx_strand_id
1 'polypeptide(L)'
;MKKFLTLTMVVLAALSLASTASAATAGQRNALTKANSYLSLTAFSKSGLKKQLKYEGFSNSDAGWAVNHVRVSWNAQAVKKAKSYLSLTSFSKSGLIDQLEYDGFTHSQAVYGVNRAYH
;
A
#
# COMPACT_ATOMS: atom_id res chain seq x y z
N MET A 1 -41.02 26.56 15.91
CA MET A 1 -41.09 25.25 15.31
C MET A 1 -40.50 25.21 13.91
N LYS A 2 -40.92 26.09 13.03
CA LYS A 2 -40.39 26.11 11.65
C LYS A 2 -38.91 26.40 11.59
N LYS A 3 -38.40 27.22 12.49
CA LYS A 3 -36.96 27.55 12.56
C LYS A 3 -36.09 26.34 12.92
N PHE A 4 -36.60 25.48 13.80
CA PHE A 4 -35.87 24.25 14.14
C PHE A 4 -35.69 23.30 12.97
N LEU A 5 -36.75 23.12 12.21
CA LEU A 5 -36.71 22.24 11.06
C LEU A 5 -35.71 22.72 10.02
N THR A 6 -35.70 24.02 9.77
CA THR A 6 -34.76 24.63 8.83
C THR A 6 -33.32 24.43 9.26
N LEU A 7 -33.03 24.67 10.54
CA LEU A 7 -31.68 24.53 11.07
C LEU A 7 -31.20 23.09 11.01
N THR A 8 -32.06 22.13 11.34
CA THR A 8 -31.73 20.71 11.30
C THR A 8 -31.36 20.26 9.89
N MET A 9 -32.10 20.71 8.89
CA MET A 9 -31.83 20.36 7.49
C MET A 9 -30.48 20.89 7.03
N VAL A 10 -30.12 22.10 7.43
CA VAL A 10 -28.80 22.67 7.06
C VAL A 10 -27.66 21.84 7.63
N VAL A 11 -27.78 21.45 8.90
CA VAL A 11 -26.77 20.63 9.55
C VAL A 11 -26.60 19.26 8.85
N LEU A 12 -27.71 18.63 8.52
CA LEU A 12 -27.68 17.34 7.81
C LEU A 12 -27.05 17.47 6.43
N ALA A 13 -27.34 18.51 5.71
CA ALA A 13 -26.75 18.76 4.40
C ALA A 13 -25.23 18.92 4.49
N ALA A 14 -24.75 19.65 5.47
CA ALA A 14 -23.31 19.84 5.68
C ALA A 14 -22.62 18.53 6.03
N LEU A 15 -23.20 17.70 6.86
CA LEU A 15 -22.66 16.39 7.21
C LEU A 15 -22.62 15.46 6.00
N SER A 16 -23.65 15.45 5.18
CA SER A 16 -23.69 14.65 3.96
C SER A 16 -22.60 15.02 3.00
N LEU A 17 -22.35 16.30 2.79
CA LEU A 17 -21.27 16.76 1.91
C LEU A 17 -19.89 16.34 2.42
N ALA A 18 -19.65 16.49 3.72
CA ALA A 18 -18.39 16.09 4.32
C ALA A 18 -18.15 14.58 4.16
N SER A 19 -19.16 13.75 4.41
CA SER A 19 -19.06 12.30 4.25
C SER A 19 -18.78 11.90 2.82
N THR A 20 -19.48 12.50 1.85
CA THR A 20 -19.32 12.19 0.44
C THR A 20 -17.91 12.53 -0.06
N ALA A 21 -17.37 13.67 0.37
CA ALA A 21 -16.08 14.16 -0.09
C ALA A 21 -14.91 13.26 0.34
N SER A 22 -15.04 12.56 1.48
CA SER A 22 -13.95 11.76 2.06
C SER A 22 -14.16 10.24 1.93
N ALA A 23 -15.31 9.80 1.43
CA ALA A 23 -15.63 8.38 1.40
C ALA A 23 -14.88 7.65 0.30
N ALA A 24 -14.21 6.56 0.66
CA ALA A 24 -13.64 5.64 -0.30
C ALA A 24 -14.74 4.82 -0.99
N THR A 25 -14.52 4.44 -2.23
CA THR A 25 -15.43 3.56 -2.97
C THR A 25 -15.34 2.12 -2.44
N ALA A 26 -16.32 1.29 -2.78
CA ALA A 26 -16.28 -0.14 -2.44
C ALA A 26 -15.05 -0.82 -3.06
N GLY A 27 -14.71 -0.51 -4.31
CA GLY A 27 -13.53 -1.04 -4.97
C GLY A 27 -12.24 -0.65 -4.25
N GLN A 28 -12.13 0.61 -3.85
CA GLN A 28 -10.98 1.10 -3.07
C GLN A 28 -10.86 0.39 -1.73
N ARG A 29 -11.95 0.26 -0.99
CA ARG A 29 -11.95 -0.43 0.32
C ARG A 29 -11.55 -1.89 0.19
N ASN A 30 -12.09 -2.58 -0.81
CA ASN A 30 -11.78 -3.99 -1.04
C ASN A 30 -10.32 -4.17 -1.48
N ALA A 31 -9.81 -3.29 -2.32
CA ALA A 31 -8.41 -3.31 -2.73
C ALA A 31 -7.48 -3.07 -1.52
N LEU A 32 -7.82 -2.14 -0.64
CA LEU A 32 -7.04 -1.88 0.56
C LEU A 32 -7.04 -3.09 1.51
N THR A 33 -8.19 -3.72 1.70
CA THR A 33 -8.29 -4.94 2.52
C THR A 33 -7.42 -6.05 1.95
N LYS A 34 -7.45 -6.25 0.63
CA LYS A 34 -6.63 -7.26 -0.04
C LYS A 34 -5.14 -6.93 0.09
N ALA A 35 -4.78 -5.66 -0.08
CA ALA A 35 -3.39 -5.21 0.08
C ALA A 35 -2.86 -5.54 1.48
N ASN A 36 -3.64 -5.24 2.51
CA ASN A 36 -3.27 -5.56 3.89
C ASN A 36 -3.12 -7.06 4.10
N SER A 37 -3.99 -7.88 3.50
CA SER A 37 -3.87 -9.33 3.57
C SER A 37 -2.56 -9.83 2.97
N TYR A 38 -2.18 -9.33 1.80
CA TYR A 38 -0.91 -9.69 1.19
C TYR A 38 0.28 -9.28 2.04
N LEU A 39 0.26 -8.06 2.58
CA LEU A 39 1.35 -7.56 3.42
C LEU A 39 1.50 -8.32 4.73
N SER A 40 0.45 -8.97 5.20
CA SER A 40 0.53 -9.83 6.38
C SER A 40 1.19 -11.19 6.09
N LEU A 41 1.23 -11.59 4.83
CA LEU A 41 1.77 -12.89 4.42
C LEU A 41 3.23 -12.80 3.98
N THR A 42 3.62 -11.75 3.29
CA THR A 42 4.95 -11.61 2.74
C THR A 42 5.30 -10.15 2.47
N ALA A 43 6.57 -9.88 2.21
CA ALA A 43 7.04 -8.55 1.88
C ALA A 43 6.77 -8.22 0.41
N PHE A 44 6.36 -6.99 0.16
CA PHE A 44 6.11 -6.47 -1.18
C PHE A 44 6.77 -5.12 -1.39
N SER A 45 7.19 -4.85 -2.61
CA SER A 45 7.40 -3.48 -3.04
C SER A 45 6.05 -2.83 -3.33
N LYS A 46 6.00 -1.51 -3.32
CA LYS A 46 4.77 -0.77 -3.64
C LYS A 46 4.25 -1.12 -5.02
N SER A 47 5.13 -1.11 -6.03
CA SER A 47 4.76 -1.44 -7.40
C SER A 47 4.39 -2.92 -7.55
N GLY A 48 5.08 -3.80 -6.84
CA GLY A 48 4.78 -5.23 -6.84
C GLY A 48 3.41 -5.52 -6.23
N LEU A 49 3.07 -4.85 -5.14
CA LEU A 49 1.75 -4.98 -4.52
C LEU A 49 0.64 -4.46 -5.45
N LYS A 50 0.87 -3.34 -6.10
CA LYS A 50 -0.08 -2.81 -7.09
C LYS A 50 -0.31 -3.81 -8.22
N LYS A 51 0.75 -4.42 -8.75
CA LYS A 51 0.64 -5.45 -9.81
C LYS A 51 -0.17 -6.64 -9.31
N GLN A 52 0.07 -7.08 -8.08
CA GLN A 52 -0.66 -8.20 -7.50
C GLN A 52 -2.15 -7.91 -7.38
N LEU A 53 -2.51 -6.71 -6.95
CA LEU A 53 -3.91 -6.30 -6.86
C LEU A 53 -4.57 -6.25 -8.25
N LYS A 54 -3.85 -5.77 -9.25
CA LYS A 54 -4.36 -5.78 -10.64
C LYS A 54 -4.54 -7.20 -11.15
N TYR A 55 -3.64 -8.10 -10.81
CA TYR A 55 -3.76 -9.51 -11.15
C TYR A 55 -5.00 -10.15 -10.52
N GLU A 56 -5.36 -9.70 -9.31
CA GLU A 56 -6.58 -10.14 -8.62
C GLU A 56 -7.87 -9.56 -9.25
N GLY A 57 -7.75 -8.67 -10.20
CA GLY A 57 -8.90 -8.09 -10.91
C GLY A 57 -9.26 -6.67 -10.49
N PHE A 58 -8.53 -6.05 -9.57
CA PHE A 58 -8.78 -4.66 -9.22
C PHE A 58 -8.35 -3.73 -10.36
N SER A 59 -9.08 -2.64 -10.54
CA SER A 59 -8.74 -1.64 -11.54
C SER A 59 -7.40 -0.98 -11.20
N ASN A 60 -6.74 -0.41 -12.21
CA ASN A 60 -5.53 0.36 -12.00
C ASN A 60 -5.74 1.49 -10.98
N SER A 61 -6.89 2.14 -11.04
CA SER A 61 -7.26 3.21 -10.11
C SER A 61 -7.39 2.70 -8.67
N ASP A 62 -8.13 1.63 -8.46
CA ASP A 62 -8.36 1.08 -7.12
C ASP A 62 -7.08 0.48 -6.54
N ALA A 63 -6.30 -0.23 -7.33
CA ALA A 63 -5.01 -0.78 -6.92
C ALA A 63 -4.03 0.33 -6.53
N GLY A 64 -3.94 1.39 -7.34
CA GLY A 64 -3.10 2.55 -7.06
C GLY A 64 -3.53 3.27 -5.79
N TRP A 65 -4.83 3.45 -5.61
CA TRP A 65 -5.37 4.06 -4.40
C TRP A 65 -4.99 3.23 -3.15
N ALA A 66 -5.17 1.91 -3.23
CA ALA A 66 -4.87 1.01 -2.11
C ALA A 66 -3.40 1.08 -1.67
N VAL A 67 -2.46 0.99 -2.61
CA VAL A 67 -1.03 1.02 -2.26
C VAL A 67 -0.57 2.39 -1.76
N ASN A 68 -1.34 3.45 -2.04
CA ASN A 68 -1.09 4.78 -1.49
C ASN A 68 -1.71 4.98 -0.11
N HIS A 69 -2.61 4.09 0.32
CA HIS A 69 -3.33 4.22 1.58
C HIS A 69 -3.00 3.13 2.61
N VAL A 70 -2.27 2.08 2.23
CA VAL A 70 -1.76 1.13 3.22
C VAL A 70 -0.79 1.82 4.18
N ARG A 71 -0.88 1.48 5.44
CA ARG A 71 0.00 2.02 6.47
C ARG A 71 1.20 1.09 6.64
N VAL A 72 2.19 1.26 5.78
CA VAL A 72 3.38 0.42 5.77
C VAL A 72 4.60 1.25 5.38
N SER A 73 5.75 0.90 5.92
CA SER A 73 7.02 1.46 5.48
C SER A 73 7.57 0.63 4.33
N TRP A 74 7.69 1.22 3.16
CA TRP A 74 8.28 0.51 2.01
C TRP A 74 9.76 0.22 2.22
N ASN A 75 10.45 1.06 2.97
CA ASN A 75 11.82 0.77 3.42
C ASN A 75 11.87 -0.48 4.30
N ALA A 76 10.94 -0.62 5.23
CA ALA A 76 10.84 -1.81 6.07
C ALA A 76 10.50 -3.06 5.25
N GLN A 77 9.66 -2.92 4.23
CA GLN A 77 9.36 -4.02 3.30
C GLN A 77 10.61 -4.45 2.55
N ALA A 78 11.45 -3.52 2.14
CA ALA A 78 12.72 -3.83 1.48
C ALA A 78 13.66 -4.61 2.40
N VAL A 79 13.73 -4.24 3.68
CA VAL A 79 14.52 -5.00 4.67
C VAL A 79 14.01 -6.43 4.78
N LYS A 80 12.70 -6.62 4.92
CA LYS A 80 12.09 -7.95 5.00
C LYS A 80 12.35 -8.78 3.76
N LYS A 81 12.24 -8.17 2.59
CA LYS A 81 12.47 -8.86 1.31
C LYS A 81 13.93 -9.29 1.18
N ALA A 82 14.85 -8.41 1.53
CA ALA A 82 16.29 -8.74 1.51
C ALA A 82 16.60 -9.89 2.47
N LYS A 83 16.06 -9.88 3.66
CA LYS A 83 16.23 -10.97 4.63
C LYS A 83 15.66 -12.29 4.09
N SER A 84 14.51 -12.25 3.43
CA SER A 84 13.91 -13.43 2.82
C SER A 84 14.83 -14.04 1.78
N TYR A 85 15.39 -13.24 0.90
CA TYR A 85 16.33 -13.72 -0.10
C TYR A 85 17.56 -14.35 0.54
N LEU A 86 18.14 -13.69 1.53
CA LEU A 86 19.33 -14.18 2.21
C LEU A 86 19.12 -15.47 3.00
N SER A 87 17.88 -15.73 3.41
CA SER A 87 17.53 -17.00 4.06
C SER A 87 17.44 -18.16 3.08
N LEU A 88 17.27 -17.87 1.80
CA LEU A 88 17.11 -18.89 0.77
C LEU A 88 18.41 -19.20 0.06
N THR A 89 19.25 -18.20 -0.18
CA THR A 89 20.51 -18.37 -0.92
C THR A 89 21.47 -17.21 -0.66
N SER A 90 22.69 -17.37 -1.14
CA SER A 90 23.71 -16.34 -1.03
C SER A 90 23.54 -15.29 -2.12
N PHE A 91 23.78 -14.05 -1.75
CA PHE A 91 23.82 -12.92 -2.67
C PHE A 91 25.03 -12.05 -2.38
N SER A 92 25.63 -11.47 -3.38
CA SER A 92 26.48 -10.30 -3.17
C SER A 92 25.60 -9.12 -2.80
N LYS A 93 26.17 -8.14 -2.13
CA LYS A 93 25.42 -6.94 -1.75
C LYS A 93 24.81 -6.23 -2.95
N SER A 94 25.61 -6.04 -4.02
CA SER A 94 25.13 -5.40 -5.24
C SER A 94 24.09 -6.26 -5.97
N GLY A 95 24.28 -7.57 -6.00
CA GLY A 95 23.31 -8.49 -6.61
C GLY A 95 21.98 -8.48 -5.91
N LEU A 96 21.97 -8.37 -4.58
CA LEU A 96 20.73 -8.29 -3.81
C LEU A 96 20.02 -6.94 -4.03
N ILE A 97 20.76 -5.86 -4.14
CA ILE A 97 20.19 -4.55 -4.49
C ILE A 97 19.50 -4.63 -5.85
N ASP A 98 20.16 -5.21 -6.85
CA ASP A 98 19.60 -5.38 -8.19
C ASP A 98 18.33 -6.24 -8.15
N GLN A 99 18.32 -7.30 -7.35
CA GLN A 99 17.16 -8.16 -7.20
C GLN A 99 15.96 -7.42 -6.60
N LEU A 100 16.19 -6.59 -5.59
CA LEU A 100 15.13 -5.80 -4.99
C LEU A 100 14.57 -4.77 -5.97
N GLU A 101 15.43 -4.15 -6.76
CA GLU A 101 14.99 -3.22 -7.81
C GLU A 101 14.17 -3.95 -8.89
N TYR A 102 14.56 -5.14 -9.26
CA TYR A 102 13.78 -5.98 -10.17
C TYR A 102 12.38 -6.28 -9.59
N ASP A 103 12.29 -6.47 -8.29
CA ASP A 103 11.02 -6.72 -7.59
C ASP A 103 10.17 -5.45 -7.47
N GLY A 104 10.68 -4.30 -7.88
CA GLY A 104 9.93 -3.06 -7.92
C GLY A 104 10.23 -2.08 -6.80
N PHE A 105 11.20 -2.35 -5.93
CA PHE A 105 11.65 -1.35 -4.97
C PHE A 105 12.42 -0.25 -5.69
N THR A 106 12.35 0.97 -5.17
CA THR A 106 13.20 2.04 -5.69
C THR A 106 14.66 1.74 -5.32
N HIS A 107 15.59 2.36 -6.02
CA HIS A 107 17.02 2.19 -5.69
C HIS A 107 17.29 2.55 -4.24
N SER A 108 16.75 3.66 -3.78
CA SER A 108 16.89 4.12 -2.39
C SER A 108 16.36 3.09 -1.39
N GLN A 109 15.20 2.52 -1.66
CA GLN A 109 14.60 1.47 -0.81
C GLN A 109 15.44 0.20 -0.82
N ALA A 110 15.92 -0.21 -1.99
CA ALA A 110 16.75 -1.39 -2.15
C ALA A 110 18.06 -1.26 -1.36
N VAL A 111 18.73 -0.13 -1.49
CA VAL A 111 19.96 0.16 -0.74
C VAL A 111 19.69 0.16 0.77
N TYR A 112 18.63 0.82 1.19
CA TYR A 112 18.22 0.83 2.60
C TYR A 112 18.01 -0.58 3.13
N GLY A 113 17.24 -1.38 2.40
CA GLY A 113 16.89 -2.74 2.82
C GLY A 113 18.10 -3.66 2.90
N VAL A 114 18.93 -3.63 1.86
CA VAL A 114 20.12 -4.49 1.80
C VAL A 114 21.14 -4.10 2.86
N ASN A 115 21.38 -2.80 3.08
CA ASN A 115 22.32 -2.36 4.11
C ASN A 115 21.96 -2.85 5.51
N ARG A 116 20.67 -3.00 5.79
CA ARG A 116 20.20 -3.48 7.10
C ARG A 116 20.11 -5.00 7.20
N ALA A 117 19.87 -5.66 6.10
CA ALA A 117 19.71 -7.11 6.07
C ALA A 117 21.05 -7.85 5.89
N TYR A 118 22.00 -7.22 5.25
CA TYR A 118 23.26 -7.85 4.84
C TYR A 118 24.28 -7.83 5.99
N HIS A 119 24.55 -9.01 6.51
CA HIS A 119 25.51 -9.18 7.61
C HIS A 119 26.55 -10.24 7.26
#